data_280e8ccfc316638d122431ac3160e57a
#
_entry.id   280e8ccfc316638d122431ac3160e57a
#
_cell.length_a   1.000
_cell.length_b   1.000
_cell.length_c   1.000
_cell.angle_alpha   90.00
_cell.angle_beta   90.00
_cell.angle_gamma   90.00
#
_symmetry.space_group_name_H-M   'P 1'
#
loop_
_entity.id
_entity.type
_entity.pdbx_description
1 polymer ?
#
loop_
_entity_poly.entity_id
_entity_poly.type
_entity_poly.pdbx_seq_one_letter_code
_entity_poly.pdbx_strand_id
1 'polypeptide(L)'
;MPGAGAGADLLARDVHYRRVASLRRGAELALLIWPAFFVADLFVVYVVAPDARLDWFILSRGLGQACLAITWLLLRRERTPGAVALFAIDVWVCTTLAVLISLGAAQYGGIASPLALGVVTLLIGRGALMPDASKRAAATLGLTALAFPATVLTLCVFDDRMRAQLAVPAELATFALFTGFVAAGALVAVSASHMASRLQQELLDATTISRYELLERIGSGGMGEVWRAHDRTLSREVAVKLLQNPARASDPAIVARFEREARATADLRHPHTIRVFDYGVTHEGTLYYAMELLEGQDLAARLREGPPLSDRQIVHIGIQVCHSLAEAHDKGLVHRDVKPANVFLARYAGEGLYVKLLDFGLAKLLEAPQKGEHALTRVGYAVGTPEYMAPEALSGAGVDARSDLYALGTILFRAITGRAPFQGELKDQLRQRMSMPPPSPSHVATRPVDPRLEEVLLRSIQLQPTQRYADALTMAEALAACLAPAPLDAPPTDEIATDELTTDERTSEDATLLDGAAL
;
A
#
# COMPACT_ATOMS: atom_id res chain seq x y z
N MET A 1 -3.21 -7.93 29.08
CA MET A 1 -3.77 -8.01 27.74
C MET A 1 -4.82 -6.92 27.49
N PRO A 2 -4.45 -5.67 27.09
CA PRO A 2 -5.43 -4.65 26.68
C PRO A 2 -5.26 -4.17 25.22
N GLY A 3 -4.73 -5.00 24.31
CA GLY A 3 -4.47 -4.58 22.92
C GLY A 3 -5.43 -5.13 21.85
N ALA A 4 -6.19 -6.16 22.13
CA ALA A 4 -7.06 -6.80 21.13
C ALA A 4 -8.37 -6.02 20.82
N GLY A 5 -8.79 -5.12 21.71
CA GLY A 5 -10.02 -4.32 21.51
C GLY A 5 -9.86 -3.13 20.57
N ALA A 6 -8.71 -2.47 20.57
CA ALA A 6 -8.49 -1.23 19.80
C ALA A 6 -8.42 -1.48 18.27
N GLY A 7 -7.85 -2.61 17.85
CA GLY A 7 -7.77 -2.97 16.41
C GLY A 7 -9.14 -3.34 15.83
N ALA A 8 -9.96 -4.05 16.60
CA ALA A 8 -11.33 -4.40 16.20
C ALA A 8 -12.22 -3.15 16.08
N ASP A 9 -12.01 -2.16 16.94
CA ASP A 9 -12.76 -0.89 16.90
C ASP A 9 -12.39 -0.03 15.68
N LEU A 10 -11.12 0.00 15.28
CA LEU A 10 -10.67 0.73 14.09
C LEU A 10 -11.20 0.07 12.80
N LEU A 11 -11.15 -1.25 12.71
CA LEU A 11 -11.71 -2.01 11.58
C LEU A 11 -13.23 -1.79 11.47
N ALA A 12 -13.93 -1.83 12.61
CA ALA A 12 -15.37 -1.55 12.66
C ALA A 12 -15.71 -0.13 12.21
N ARG A 13 -14.88 0.87 12.53
CA ARG A 13 -15.04 2.26 12.08
C ARG A 13 -14.83 2.40 10.58
N ASP A 14 -13.79 1.78 10.00
CA ASP A 14 -13.53 1.86 8.56
C ASP A 14 -14.66 1.21 7.74
N VAL A 15 -15.13 0.03 8.13
CA VAL A 15 -16.30 -0.62 7.53
C VAL A 15 -17.54 0.26 7.63
N HIS A 16 -17.70 0.96 8.76
CA HIS A 16 -18.81 1.88 8.99
C HIS A 16 -18.74 3.09 8.06
N TYR A 17 -17.59 3.75 7.93
CA TYR A 17 -17.37 4.90 7.02
C TYR A 17 -17.62 4.54 5.55
N ARG A 18 -17.12 3.39 5.10
CA ARG A 18 -17.36 2.90 3.72
C ARG A 18 -18.84 2.68 3.44
N ARG A 19 -19.58 2.19 4.42
CA ARG A 19 -21.02 1.97 4.33
C ARG A 19 -21.79 3.29 4.21
N VAL A 20 -21.46 4.29 5.03
CA VAL A 20 -22.02 5.65 4.92
C VAL A 20 -21.78 6.22 3.52
N ALA A 21 -20.56 6.09 3.01
CA ALA A 21 -20.18 6.56 1.68
C ALA A 21 -20.94 5.84 0.55
N SER A 22 -21.19 4.52 0.67
CA SER A 22 -21.98 3.76 -0.30
C SER A 22 -23.45 4.16 -0.30
N LEU A 23 -24.07 4.26 0.88
CA LEU A 23 -25.46 4.74 1.00
C LEU A 23 -25.63 6.16 0.47
N ARG A 24 -24.68 7.04 0.76
CA ARG A 24 -24.71 8.41 0.25
C ARG A 24 -24.62 8.46 -1.26
N ARG A 25 -23.67 7.73 -1.88
CA ARG A 25 -23.54 7.64 -3.35
C ARG A 25 -24.79 7.03 -3.99
N GLY A 26 -25.35 5.98 -3.36
CA GLY A 26 -26.62 5.40 -3.81
C GLY A 26 -27.78 6.39 -3.78
N ALA A 27 -27.90 7.19 -2.72
CA ALA A 27 -28.90 8.26 -2.62
C ALA A 27 -28.67 9.37 -3.67
N GLU A 28 -27.43 9.78 -3.94
CA GLU A 28 -27.06 10.75 -4.98
C GLU A 28 -27.48 10.25 -6.38
N LEU A 29 -27.17 8.99 -6.71
CA LEU A 29 -27.57 8.37 -7.97
C LEU A 29 -29.09 8.25 -8.07
N ALA A 30 -29.76 7.83 -7.00
CA ALA A 30 -31.20 7.70 -6.98
C ALA A 30 -31.92 9.07 -7.15
N LEU A 31 -31.37 10.15 -6.58
CA LEU A 31 -31.85 11.51 -6.78
C LEU A 31 -31.81 11.95 -8.25
N LEU A 32 -30.82 11.47 -9.02
CA LEU A 32 -30.70 11.75 -10.45
C LEU A 32 -31.63 10.86 -11.29
N ILE A 33 -31.76 9.59 -10.93
CA ILE A 33 -32.50 8.60 -11.73
C ILE A 33 -34.00 8.65 -11.45
N TRP A 34 -34.44 8.91 -10.23
CA TRP A 34 -35.85 8.89 -9.83
C TRP A 34 -36.74 9.80 -10.67
N PRO A 35 -36.35 11.05 -10.99
CA PRO A 35 -37.14 11.91 -11.88
C PRO A 35 -37.28 11.37 -13.32
N ALA A 36 -36.29 10.59 -13.81
CA ALA A 36 -36.37 10.03 -15.16
C ALA A 36 -37.53 9.04 -15.33
N PHE A 37 -37.96 8.38 -14.26
CA PHE A 37 -39.15 7.52 -14.29
C PHE A 37 -40.46 8.30 -14.53
N PHE A 38 -40.45 9.62 -14.33
CA PHE A 38 -41.62 10.45 -14.67
C PHE A 38 -41.93 10.42 -16.17
N VAL A 39 -40.94 10.24 -17.02
CA VAL A 39 -41.12 10.05 -18.46
C VAL A 39 -41.94 8.78 -18.74
N ALA A 40 -41.69 7.71 -18.02
CA ALA A 40 -42.46 6.47 -18.09
C ALA A 40 -43.90 6.68 -17.56
N ASP A 41 -44.07 7.47 -16.52
CA ASP A 41 -45.39 7.80 -15.99
C ASP A 41 -46.22 8.60 -17.01
N LEU A 42 -45.62 9.56 -17.73
CA LEU A 42 -46.27 10.29 -18.81
C LEU A 42 -46.69 9.33 -19.93
N PHE A 43 -45.84 8.38 -20.31
CA PHE A 43 -46.20 7.38 -21.30
C PHE A 43 -47.40 6.54 -20.84
N VAL A 44 -47.42 6.12 -19.56
CA VAL A 44 -48.55 5.38 -18.99
C VAL A 44 -49.83 6.19 -19.08
N VAL A 45 -49.84 7.48 -18.65
CA VAL A 45 -51.03 8.32 -18.62
C VAL A 45 -51.54 8.68 -20.01
N TYR A 46 -50.66 8.99 -20.97
CA TYR A 46 -51.09 9.49 -22.27
C TYR A 46 -51.29 8.39 -23.33
N VAL A 47 -50.66 7.23 -23.16
CA VAL A 47 -50.65 6.17 -24.20
C VAL A 47 -51.36 4.90 -23.73
N VAL A 48 -51.09 4.47 -22.48
CA VAL A 48 -51.51 3.13 -22.03
C VAL A 48 -52.80 3.16 -21.21
N ALA A 49 -52.93 4.13 -20.33
CA ALA A 49 -54.09 4.26 -19.43
C ALA A 49 -54.53 5.73 -19.36
N PRO A 50 -55.28 6.26 -20.35
CA PRO A 50 -55.69 7.68 -20.41
C PRO A 50 -56.56 8.12 -19.22
N ASP A 51 -57.21 7.18 -18.54
CA ASP A 51 -58.02 7.43 -17.35
C ASP A 51 -57.19 7.55 -16.05
N ALA A 52 -55.88 7.27 -16.12
CA ALA A 52 -55.00 7.39 -14.96
C ALA A 52 -54.73 8.85 -14.60
N ARG A 53 -54.71 9.15 -13.31
CA ARG A 53 -54.56 10.52 -12.79
C ARG A 53 -53.08 10.93 -12.76
N LEU A 54 -52.70 11.87 -13.61
CA LEU A 54 -51.32 12.40 -13.69
C LEU A 54 -50.85 13.06 -12.36
N ASP A 55 -51.77 13.74 -11.68
CA ASP A 55 -51.50 14.38 -10.38
C ASP A 55 -51.00 13.39 -9.33
N TRP A 56 -51.49 12.15 -9.37
CA TRP A 56 -51.02 11.09 -8.49
C TRP A 56 -49.53 10.70 -8.76
N PHE A 57 -49.18 10.56 -10.02
CA PHE A 57 -47.77 10.24 -10.37
C PHE A 57 -46.82 11.39 -10.01
N ILE A 58 -47.24 12.66 -10.23
CA ILE A 58 -46.49 13.84 -9.81
C ILE A 58 -46.27 13.82 -8.28
N LEU A 59 -47.33 13.58 -7.51
CA LEU A 59 -47.25 13.52 -6.05
C LEU A 59 -46.32 12.40 -5.57
N SER A 60 -46.46 11.18 -6.11
CA SER A 60 -45.63 10.04 -5.72
C SER A 60 -44.14 10.25 -6.06
N ARG A 61 -43.83 10.86 -7.22
CA ARG A 61 -42.48 11.23 -7.60
C ARG A 61 -41.89 12.31 -6.68
N GLY A 62 -42.70 13.34 -6.34
CA GLY A 62 -42.31 14.38 -5.40
C GLY A 62 -42.01 13.85 -4.00
N LEU A 63 -42.83 12.94 -3.47
CA LEU A 63 -42.63 12.30 -2.18
C LEU A 63 -41.37 11.41 -2.19
N GLY A 64 -41.16 10.65 -3.27
CA GLY A 64 -39.95 9.83 -3.43
C GLY A 64 -38.68 10.69 -3.49
N GLN A 65 -38.73 11.79 -4.23
CA GLN A 65 -37.62 12.76 -4.31
C GLN A 65 -37.32 13.39 -2.94
N ALA A 66 -38.35 13.75 -2.19
CA ALA A 66 -38.19 14.27 -0.82
C ALA A 66 -37.59 13.24 0.13
N CYS A 67 -38.04 11.98 0.05
CA CYS A 67 -37.47 10.88 0.82
C CYS A 67 -35.96 10.69 0.54
N LEU A 68 -35.56 10.68 -0.72
CA LEU A 68 -34.18 10.59 -1.15
C LEU A 68 -33.32 11.79 -0.70
N ALA A 69 -33.88 13.01 -0.81
CA ALA A 69 -33.22 14.24 -0.37
C ALA A 69 -33.01 14.26 1.15
N ILE A 70 -34.00 13.84 1.94
CA ILE A 70 -33.90 13.70 3.39
C ILE A 70 -32.78 12.66 3.73
N THR A 71 -32.79 11.52 3.05
CA THR A 71 -31.74 10.49 3.25
C THR A 71 -30.36 11.05 2.98
N TRP A 72 -30.18 11.75 1.87
CA TRP A 72 -28.90 12.38 1.52
C TRP A 72 -28.46 13.42 2.55
N LEU A 73 -29.38 14.27 3.02
CA LEU A 73 -29.11 15.26 4.06
C LEU A 73 -28.70 14.62 5.39
N LEU A 74 -29.36 13.52 5.80
CA LEU A 74 -29.02 12.78 7.01
C LEU A 74 -27.62 12.17 6.94
N LEU A 75 -27.23 11.68 5.75
CA LEU A 75 -25.92 11.05 5.52
C LEU A 75 -24.79 12.06 5.29
N ARG A 76 -25.10 13.34 5.04
CA ARG A 76 -24.12 14.43 4.84
C ARG A 76 -23.67 15.09 6.16
N ARG A 77 -24.36 14.83 7.27
CA ARG A 77 -24.04 15.44 8.57
C ARG A 77 -22.66 14.96 9.07
N GLU A 78 -21.93 15.82 9.77
CA GLU A 78 -20.62 15.52 10.35
C GLU A 78 -20.65 14.35 11.35
N ARG A 79 -21.76 14.20 12.09
CA ARG A 79 -22.00 13.03 12.95
C ARG A 79 -22.62 11.91 12.14
N THR A 80 -21.80 10.92 11.77
CA THR A 80 -22.25 9.73 11.05
C THR A 80 -23.23 8.92 11.92
N PRO A 81 -24.40 8.52 11.36
CA PRO A 81 -25.36 7.68 12.09
C PRO A 81 -24.73 6.35 12.50
N GLY A 82 -25.09 5.79 13.66
CA GLY A 82 -24.61 4.48 14.10
C GLY A 82 -25.08 3.34 13.17
N ALA A 83 -24.48 2.16 13.31
CA ALA A 83 -24.72 1.02 12.41
C ALA A 83 -26.19 0.57 12.35
N VAL A 84 -26.92 0.65 13.46
CA VAL A 84 -28.36 0.33 13.52
C VAL A 84 -29.19 1.41 12.81
N ALA A 85 -28.84 2.68 12.99
CA ALA A 85 -29.51 3.80 12.33
C ALA A 85 -29.30 3.77 10.80
N LEU A 86 -28.09 3.41 10.33
CA LEU A 86 -27.81 3.24 8.90
C LEU A 86 -28.66 2.12 8.28
N PHE A 87 -28.79 1.00 8.99
CA PHE A 87 -29.65 -0.10 8.54
C PHE A 87 -31.12 0.35 8.48
N ALA A 88 -31.61 1.05 9.50
CA ALA A 88 -32.97 1.58 9.54
C ALA A 88 -33.23 2.60 8.41
N ILE A 89 -32.26 3.46 8.08
CA ILE A 89 -32.36 4.41 6.96
C ILE A 89 -32.44 3.66 5.63
N ASP A 90 -31.61 2.65 5.41
CA ASP A 90 -31.61 1.84 4.18
C ASP A 90 -32.96 1.12 3.98
N VAL A 91 -33.48 0.47 5.03
CA VAL A 91 -34.81 -0.18 5.00
C VAL A 91 -35.90 0.84 4.76
N TRP A 92 -35.87 1.97 5.46
CA TRP A 92 -36.90 3.01 5.34
C TRP A 92 -36.97 3.58 3.94
N VAL A 93 -35.87 3.98 3.33
CA VAL A 93 -35.87 4.58 1.99
C VAL A 93 -36.30 3.58 0.92
N CYS A 94 -35.76 2.35 0.95
CA CYS A 94 -36.11 1.34 -0.05
C CYS A 94 -37.57 0.91 0.04
N THR A 95 -38.11 0.69 1.25
CA THR A 95 -39.51 0.33 1.46
C THR A 95 -40.47 1.48 1.09
N THR A 96 -40.13 2.72 1.44
CA THR A 96 -40.94 3.88 1.08
C THR A 96 -41.04 4.04 -0.43
N LEU A 97 -39.93 3.92 -1.17
CA LEU A 97 -39.94 3.99 -2.63
C LEU A 97 -40.75 2.84 -3.25
N ALA A 98 -40.63 1.62 -2.74
CA ALA A 98 -41.39 0.47 -3.20
C ALA A 98 -42.91 0.65 -2.95
N VAL A 99 -43.28 1.17 -1.80
CA VAL A 99 -44.70 1.51 -1.49
C VAL A 99 -45.22 2.58 -2.45
N LEU A 100 -44.48 3.66 -2.68
CA LEU A 100 -44.87 4.72 -3.61
C LEU A 100 -45.09 4.22 -5.04
N ILE A 101 -44.23 3.33 -5.53
CA ILE A 101 -44.38 2.64 -6.81
C ILE A 101 -45.64 1.78 -6.80
N SER A 102 -45.84 1.00 -5.74
CA SER A 102 -46.96 0.05 -5.62
C SER A 102 -48.31 0.71 -5.48
N LEU A 103 -48.39 1.89 -4.85
CA LEU A 103 -49.62 2.69 -4.76
C LEU A 103 -50.13 3.12 -6.14
N GLY A 104 -49.25 3.26 -7.14
CA GLY A 104 -49.63 3.51 -8.53
C GLY A 104 -50.47 2.37 -9.15
N ALA A 105 -50.50 1.18 -8.57
CA ALA A 105 -51.31 0.06 -9.04
C ALA A 105 -52.82 0.39 -9.04
N ALA A 106 -53.30 1.18 -8.08
CA ALA A 106 -54.68 1.63 -8.06
C ALA A 106 -55.07 2.51 -9.27
N GLN A 107 -54.07 3.17 -9.89
CA GLN A 107 -54.26 4.03 -11.06
C GLN A 107 -54.06 3.27 -12.39
N TYR A 108 -53.31 2.14 -12.35
CA TYR A 108 -52.91 1.41 -13.55
C TYR A 108 -52.87 -0.09 -13.31
N GLY A 109 -53.82 -0.82 -13.86
CA GLY A 109 -53.87 -2.28 -13.88
C GLY A 109 -54.37 -2.97 -12.60
N GLY A 110 -54.61 -2.24 -11.52
CA GLY A 110 -55.10 -2.82 -10.27
C GLY A 110 -54.13 -3.86 -9.68
N ILE A 111 -54.64 -5.06 -9.31
CA ILE A 111 -53.82 -6.12 -8.76
C ILE A 111 -52.83 -6.71 -9.79
N ALA A 112 -53.14 -6.63 -11.07
CA ALA A 112 -52.29 -7.11 -12.18
C ALA A 112 -51.38 -6.00 -12.73
N SER A 113 -51.05 -4.99 -11.93
CA SER A 113 -50.25 -3.86 -12.35
C SER A 113 -48.83 -4.20 -12.71
N PRO A 114 -48.33 -3.83 -13.90
CA PRO A 114 -46.94 -4.02 -14.30
C PRO A 114 -45.95 -3.11 -13.53
N LEU A 115 -46.42 -2.20 -12.67
CA LEU A 115 -45.57 -1.39 -11.79
C LEU A 115 -44.75 -2.24 -10.80
N ALA A 116 -45.12 -3.51 -10.60
CA ALA A 116 -44.28 -4.51 -9.94
C ALA A 116 -42.83 -4.54 -10.51
N LEU A 117 -42.67 -4.34 -11.83
CA LEU A 117 -41.36 -4.29 -12.49
C LEU A 117 -40.54 -3.07 -12.04
N GLY A 118 -41.19 -1.97 -11.66
CA GLY A 118 -40.49 -0.82 -11.04
C GLY A 118 -39.89 -1.17 -9.69
N VAL A 119 -40.56 -2.01 -8.90
CA VAL A 119 -40.02 -2.52 -7.63
C VAL A 119 -38.85 -3.47 -7.89
N VAL A 120 -38.94 -4.34 -8.91
CA VAL A 120 -37.80 -5.20 -9.32
C VAL A 120 -36.59 -4.36 -9.71
N THR A 121 -36.79 -3.28 -10.48
CA THR A 121 -35.71 -2.36 -10.87
C THR A 121 -35.05 -1.71 -9.63
N LEU A 122 -35.85 -1.27 -8.65
CA LEU A 122 -35.37 -0.73 -7.38
C LEU A 122 -34.53 -1.74 -6.60
N LEU A 123 -34.99 -2.99 -6.51
CA LEU A 123 -34.31 -4.07 -5.81
C LEU A 123 -32.93 -4.37 -6.45
N ILE A 124 -32.89 -4.55 -7.76
CA ILE A 124 -31.66 -4.83 -8.49
C ILE A 124 -30.68 -3.65 -8.39
N GLY A 125 -31.17 -2.42 -8.57
CA GLY A 125 -30.35 -1.21 -8.45
C GLY A 125 -29.71 -1.09 -7.06
N ARG A 126 -30.49 -1.31 -6.00
CA ARG A 126 -29.95 -1.30 -4.62
C ARG A 126 -28.93 -2.41 -4.43
N GLY A 127 -29.20 -3.64 -4.88
CA GLY A 127 -28.28 -4.77 -4.73
C GLY A 127 -26.94 -4.57 -5.44
N ALA A 128 -26.96 -3.93 -6.61
CA ALA A 128 -25.76 -3.64 -7.40
C ALA A 128 -24.94 -2.46 -6.85
N LEU A 129 -25.62 -1.38 -6.43
CA LEU A 129 -24.97 -0.13 -6.02
C LEU A 129 -24.51 -0.12 -4.56
N MET A 130 -25.10 -0.97 -3.71
CA MET A 130 -24.85 -0.99 -2.27
C MET A 130 -24.49 -2.41 -1.81
N PRO A 131 -23.26 -2.88 -2.05
CA PRO A 131 -22.82 -4.19 -1.60
C PRO A 131 -22.88 -4.29 -0.07
N ASP A 132 -23.53 -5.32 0.45
CA ASP A 132 -23.65 -5.57 1.88
C ASP A 132 -23.54 -7.05 2.21
N ALA A 133 -23.23 -7.37 3.48
CA ALA A 133 -23.22 -8.75 3.96
C ALA A 133 -24.58 -9.43 3.72
N SER A 134 -24.58 -10.68 3.25
CA SER A 134 -25.76 -11.40 2.75
C SER A 134 -26.97 -11.36 3.70
N LYS A 135 -26.78 -11.44 5.01
CA LYS A 135 -27.90 -11.38 5.98
C LYS A 135 -28.62 -10.04 6.02
N ARG A 136 -27.88 -8.93 5.92
CA ARG A 136 -28.47 -7.58 5.93
C ARG A 136 -29.10 -7.24 4.59
N ALA A 137 -28.41 -7.57 3.49
CA ALA A 137 -28.97 -7.42 2.15
C ALA A 137 -30.29 -8.19 2.03
N ALA A 138 -30.34 -9.44 2.50
CA ALA A 138 -31.56 -10.23 2.49
C ALA A 138 -32.69 -9.60 3.32
N ALA A 139 -32.38 -9.01 4.49
CA ALA A 139 -33.37 -8.34 5.31
C ALA A 139 -33.93 -7.07 4.63
N THR A 140 -33.05 -6.16 4.13
CA THR A 140 -33.51 -4.93 3.45
C THR A 140 -34.29 -5.26 2.20
N LEU A 141 -33.75 -6.10 1.32
CA LEU A 141 -34.37 -6.45 0.03
C LEU A 141 -35.63 -7.29 0.22
N GLY A 142 -35.66 -8.19 1.20
CA GLY A 142 -36.84 -8.96 1.54
C GLY A 142 -38.00 -8.07 2.03
N LEU A 143 -37.73 -7.14 2.95
CA LEU A 143 -38.74 -6.18 3.42
C LEU A 143 -39.23 -5.28 2.26
N THR A 144 -38.33 -4.81 1.40
CA THR A 144 -38.66 -4.02 0.23
C THR A 144 -39.53 -4.81 -0.77
N ALA A 145 -39.22 -6.10 -0.99
CA ALA A 145 -40.00 -6.96 -1.88
C ALA A 145 -41.42 -7.20 -1.36
N LEU A 146 -41.57 -7.36 -0.05
CA LEU A 146 -42.88 -7.52 0.59
C LEU A 146 -43.76 -6.27 0.47
N ALA A 147 -43.18 -5.09 0.24
CA ALA A 147 -43.93 -3.84 0.11
C ALA A 147 -44.93 -3.89 -1.05
N PHE A 148 -44.61 -4.53 -2.20
CA PHE A 148 -45.52 -4.63 -3.33
C PHE A 148 -46.79 -5.43 -3.00
N PRO A 149 -46.74 -6.72 -2.65
CA PRO A 149 -47.95 -7.49 -2.37
C PRO A 149 -48.70 -6.92 -1.16
N ALA A 150 -48.01 -6.45 -0.12
CA ALA A 150 -48.64 -5.87 1.06
C ALA A 150 -49.44 -4.59 0.71
N THR A 151 -48.86 -3.70 -0.09
CA THR A 151 -49.53 -2.46 -0.53
C THR A 151 -50.76 -2.77 -1.42
N VAL A 152 -50.60 -3.66 -2.40
CA VAL A 152 -51.69 -4.05 -3.31
C VAL A 152 -52.84 -4.70 -2.54
N LEU A 153 -52.54 -5.64 -1.63
CA LEU A 153 -53.57 -6.27 -0.79
C LEU A 153 -54.25 -5.26 0.15
N THR A 154 -53.48 -4.29 0.67
CA THR A 154 -54.07 -3.21 1.49
C THR A 154 -55.01 -2.35 0.67
N LEU A 155 -54.66 -2.00 -0.58
CA LEU A 155 -55.52 -1.24 -1.49
C LEU A 155 -56.83 -1.99 -1.78
N CYS A 156 -56.84 -3.32 -1.90
CA CYS A 156 -58.02 -4.14 -2.08
C CYS A 156 -59.02 -4.02 -0.91
N VAL A 157 -58.60 -3.55 0.27
CA VAL A 157 -59.49 -3.30 1.39
C VAL A 157 -60.32 -2.01 1.15
N PHE A 158 -59.75 -1.01 0.50
CA PHE A 158 -60.32 0.32 0.33
C PHE A 158 -60.87 0.57 -1.07
N ASP A 159 -60.50 -0.23 -2.08
CA ASP A 159 -60.94 -0.11 -3.47
C ASP A 159 -61.72 -1.35 -3.89
N ASP A 160 -63.03 -1.20 -4.06
CA ASP A 160 -63.92 -2.29 -4.45
C ASP A 160 -63.62 -2.86 -5.83
N ARG A 161 -63.05 -2.04 -6.76
CA ARG A 161 -62.63 -2.51 -8.08
C ARG A 161 -61.46 -3.50 -7.95
N MET A 162 -60.42 -3.13 -7.19
CA MET A 162 -59.29 -3.99 -6.94
C MET A 162 -59.68 -5.24 -6.17
N ARG A 163 -60.62 -5.14 -5.22
CA ARG A 163 -61.16 -6.30 -4.49
C ARG A 163 -61.89 -7.24 -5.44
N ALA A 164 -62.69 -6.75 -6.37
CA ALA A 164 -63.38 -7.59 -7.34
C ALA A 164 -62.42 -8.35 -8.27
N GLN A 165 -61.27 -7.78 -8.59
CA GLN A 165 -60.22 -8.45 -9.38
C GLN A 165 -59.66 -9.69 -8.70
N LEU A 166 -59.64 -9.78 -7.38
CA LEU A 166 -59.21 -10.99 -6.64
C LEU A 166 -60.11 -12.22 -6.93
N ALA A 167 -61.36 -11.99 -7.33
CA ALA A 167 -62.28 -13.06 -7.70
C ALA A 167 -62.10 -13.54 -9.16
N VAL A 168 -61.31 -12.81 -9.98
CA VAL A 168 -61.02 -13.15 -11.36
C VAL A 168 -59.75 -14.01 -11.45
N PRO A 169 -59.83 -15.30 -11.87
CA PRO A 169 -58.67 -16.18 -11.84
C PRO A 169 -57.49 -15.67 -12.66
N ALA A 170 -57.71 -15.03 -13.80
CA ALA A 170 -56.64 -14.48 -14.66
C ALA A 170 -55.91 -13.31 -13.99
N GLU A 171 -56.64 -12.42 -13.33
CA GLU A 171 -56.06 -11.29 -12.59
C GLU A 171 -55.26 -11.74 -11.37
N LEU A 172 -55.83 -12.71 -10.62
CA LEU A 172 -55.14 -13.31 -9.49
C LEU A 172 -53.84 -14.06 -9.92
N ALA A 173 -53.90 -14.78 -11.06
CA ALA A 173 -52.71 -15.44 -11.61
C ALA A 173 -51.65 -14.41 -12.02
N THR A 174 -52.03 -13.28 -12.60
CA THR A 174 -51.13 -12.20 -12.97
C THR A 174 -50.49 -11.53 -11.73
N PHE A 175 -51.29 -11.31 -10.69
CA PHE A 175 -50.77 -10.80 -9.39
C PHE A 175 -49.74 -11.78 -8.78
N ALA A 176 -50.06 -13.07 -8.79
CA ALA A 176 -49.13 -14.08 -8.29
C ALA A 176 -47.84 -14.12 -9.11
N LEU A 177 -47.95 -14.00 -10.44
CA LEU A 177 -46.81 -13.95 -11.35
C LEU A 177 -45.92 -12.72 -11.05
N PHE A 178 -46.49 -11.52 -10.96
CA PHE A 178 -45.75 -10.31 -10.64
C PHE A 178 -45.10 -10.35 -9.23
N THR A 179 -45.81 -10.90 -8.24
CA THR A 179 -45.27 -11.13 -6.91
C THR A 179 -44.05 -12.10 -6.97
N GLY A 180 -44.16 -13.14 -7.80
CA GLY A 180 -43.06 -14.06 -8.09
C GLY A 180 -41.86 -13.36 -8.75
N PHE A 181 -42.11 -12.46 -9.71
CA PHE A 181 -41.01 -11.66 -10.30
C PHE A 181 -40.33 -10.73 -9.29
N VAL A 182 -41.10 -10.10 -8.39
CA VAL A 182 -40.51 -9.28 -7.31
C VAL A 182 -39.68 -10.13 -6.36
N ALA A 183 -40.16 -11.31 -6.00
CA ALA A 183 -39.39 -12.25 -5.15
C ALA A 183 -38.11 -12.74 -5.85
N ALA A 184 -38.19 -13.10 -7.14
CA ALA A 184 -37.03 -13.47 -7.94
C ALA A 184 -36.02 -12.31 -8.09
N GLY A 185 -36.53 -11.09 -8.32
CA GLY A 185 -35.73 -9.88 -8.35
C GLY A 185 -34.99 -9.62 -7.04
N ALA A 186 -35.63 -9.84 -5.89
CA ALA A 186 -35.00 -9.75 -4.58
C ALA A 186 -33.88 -10.78 -4.42
N LEU A 187 -34.10 -12.04 -4.85
CA LEU A 187 -33.08 -13.09 -4.78
C LEU A 187 -31.87 -12.74 -5.65
N VAL A 188 -32.10 -12.28 -6.89
CA VAL A 188 -31.02 -11.80 -7.79
C VAL A 188 -30.26 -10.64 -7.16
N ALA A 189 -30.97 -9.66 -6.56
CA ALA A 189 -30.37 -8.50 -5.91
C ALA A 189 -29.52 -8.90 -4.68
N VAL A 190 -29.99 -9.85 -3.87
CA VAL A 190 -29.20 -10.39 -2.74
C VAL A 190 -27.93 -11.07 -3.26
N SER A 191 -28.05 -11.88 -4.31
CA SER A 191 -26.91 -12.58 -4.92
C SER A 191 -25.89 -11.59 -5.51
N ALA A 192 -26.36 -10.56 -6.23
CA ALA A 192 -25.52 -9.50 -6.78
C ALA A 192 -24.81 -8.71 -5.68
N SER A 193 -25.51 -8.33 -4.60
CA SER A 193 -24.94 -7.64 -3.45
C SER A 193 -23.87 -8.48 -2.76
N HIS A 194 -24.11 -9.78 -2.60
CA HIS A 194 -23.14 -10.71 -2.02
C HIS A 194 -21.91 -10.88 -2.89
N MET A 195 -22.09 -11.06 -4.20
CA MET A 195 -20.97 -11.18 -5.15
C MET A 195 -20.12 -9.92 -5.19
N ALA A 196 -20.76 -8.74 -5.25
CA ALA A 196 -20.06 -7.47 -5.24
C ALA A 196 -19.29 -7.25 -3.92
N SER A 197 -19.86 -7.64 -2.77
CA SER A 197 -19.17 -7.53 -1.49
C SER A 197 -17.98 -8.50 -1.37
N ARG A 198 -18.08 -9.70 -1.91
CA ARG A 198 -16.95 -10.65 -2.00
C ARG A 198 -15.84 -10.12 -2.90
N LEU A 199 -16.18 -9.64 -4.09
CA LEU A 199 -15.19 -9.08 -5.01
C LEU A 199 -14.46 -7.87 -4.42
N GLN A 200 -15.17 -7.01 -3.69
CA GLN A 200 -14.54 -5.92 -2.94
C GLN A 200 -13.62 -6.42 -1.83
N GLN A 201 -13.98 -7.49 -1.12
CA GLN A 201 -13.10 -8.09 -0.12
C GLN A 201 -11.85 -8.71 -0.77
N GLU A 202 -12.00 -9.46 -1.84
CA GLU A 202 -10.87 -10.03 -2.59
C GLU A 202 -9.90 -8.96 -3.12
N LEU A 203 -10.42 -7.85 -3.64
CA LEU A 203 -9.61 -6.70 -4.07
C LEU A 203 -8.88 -6.02 -2.89
N LEU A 204 -9.53 -5.93 -1.72
CA LEU A 204 -8.91 -5.38 -0.52
C LEU A 204 -7.84 -6.32 0.04
N ASP A 205 -8.10 -7.62 0.02
CA ASP A 205 -7.17 -8.65 0.49
C ASP A 205 -5.95 -8.72 -0.43
N ALA A 206 -6.12 -8.52 -1.74
CA ALA A 206 -5.03 -8.46 -2.71
C ALA A 206 -4.10 -7.23 -2.51
N THR A 207 -4.61 -6.13 -1.95
CA THR A 207 -3.83 -4.92 -1.65
C THR A 207 -3.38 -4.82 -0.19
N THR A 208 -3.79 -5.76 0.66
CA THR A 208 -3.51 -5.73 2.10
C THR A 208 -2.71 -6.96 2.50
N ILE A 209 -1.47 -6.75 2.91
CA ILE A 209 -0.63 -7.79 3.48
C ILE A 209 -0.86 -7.81 4.99
N SER A 210 -1.78 -8.66 5.45
CA SER A 210 -2.07 -8.81 6.87
C SER A 210 -2.47 -7.47 7.54
N ARG A 211 -1.53 -6.80 8.22
CA ARG A 211 -1.74 -5.49 8.89
C ARG A 211 -1.28 -4.29 8.05
N TYR A 212 -0.61 -4.51 6.91
CA TYR A 212 -0.01 -3.46 6.09
C TYR A 212 -0.86 -3.17 4.84
N GLU A 213 -1.29 -1.92 4.69
CA GLU A 213 -1.94 -1.42 3.49
C GLU A 213 -0.88 -0.85 2.55
N LEU A 214 -0.66 -1.48 1.40
CA LEU A 214 0.28 -1.02 0.40
C LEU A 214 -0.24 0.24 -0.27
N LEU A 215 0.54 1.33 -0.25
CA LEU A 215 0.16 2.62 -0.80
C LEU A 215 0.81 2.89 -2.16
N GLU A 216 2.13 2.87 -2.21
CA GLU A 216 2.91 3.24 -3.38
C GLU A 216 4.17 2.38 -3.47
N ARG A 217 4.51 1.93 -4.69
CA ARG A 217 5.76 1.22 -4.93
C ARG A 217 6.91 2.21 -5.01
N ILE A 218 7.83 2.15 -4.04
CA ILE A 218 9.00 3.04 -3.92
C ILE A 218 10.28 2.44 -4.48
N GLY A 219 10.30 1.14 -4.77
CA GLY A 219 11.45 0.46 -5.36
C GLY A 219 11.10 -0.89 -5.97
N SER A 220 11.87 -1.31 -6.98
CA SER A 220 11.77 -2.63 -7.59
C SER A 220 13.15 -3.11 -8.03
N GLY A 221 13.42 -4.41 -7.90
CA GLY A 221 14.69 -5.02 -8.29
C GLY A 221 14.57 -6.53 -8.42
N GLY A 222 15.66 -7.20 -8.79
CA GLY A 222 15.69 -8.66 -9.00
C GLY A 222 15.30 -9.49 -7.77
N MET A 223 15.32 -8.91 -6.57
CA MET A 223 15.01 -9.58 -5.31
C MET A 223 13.61 -9.30 -4.79
N GLY A 224 12.85 -8.39 -5.44
CA GLY A 224 11.50 -8.06 -5.00
C GLY A 224 11.11 -6.60 -5.21
N GLU A 225 10.00 -6.25 -4.62
CA GLU A 225 9.44 -4.90 -4.65
C GLU A 225 9.41 -4.31 -3.25
N VAL A 226 9.68 -3.00 -3.15
CA VAL A 226 9.56 -2.23 -1.91
C VAL A 226 8.41 -1.25 -2.05
N TRP A 227 7.48 -1.31 -1.09
CA TRP A 227 6.29 -0.49 -1.05
C TRP A 227 6.28 0.41 0.16
N ARG A 228 5.89 1.67 -0.01
CA ARG A 228 5.40 2.50 1.09
C ARG A 228 4.06 1.94 1.52
N ALA A 229 3.88 1.67 2.81
CA ALA A 229 2.70 1.04 3.35
C ALA A 229 2.27 1.71 4.65
N HIS A 230 0.98 1.63 4.96
CA HIS A 230 0.42 2.07 6.23
C HIS A 230 0.25 0.89 7.18
N ASP A 231 0.92 0.93 8.32
CA ASP A 231 0.69 -0.02 9.42
C ASP A 231 -0.60 0.34 10.14
N ARG A 232 -1.67 -0.41 9.87
CA ARG A 232 -3.01 -0.16 10.44
C ARG A 232 -3.07 -0.33 11.95
N THR A 233 -2.15 -1.11 12.53
CA THR A 233 -2.12 -1.36 13.99
C THR A 233 -1.46 -0.21 14.73
N LEU A 234 -0.37 0.34 14.20
CA LEU A 234 0.40 1.40 14.85
C LEU A 234 0.13 2.78 14.23
N SER A 235 -0.74 2.88 13.22
CA SER A 235 -1.12 4.11 12.52
C SER A 235 0.10 4.94 12.07
N ARG A 236 1.06 4.27 11.44
CA ARG A 236 2.29 4.89 10.92
C ARG A 236 2.65 4.37 9.54
N GLU A 237 3.44 5.13 8.80
CA GLU A 237 4.02 4.68 7.54
C GLU A 237 5.26 3.81 7.78
N VAL A 238 5.41 2.80 6.94
CA VAL A 238 6.51 1.84 6.94
C VAL A 238 6.89 1.50 5.50
N ALA A 239 8.06 0.94 5.30
CA ALA A 239 8.43 0.30 4.05
C ALA A 239 8.19 -1.21 4.18
N VAL A 240 7.51 -1.81 3.20
CA VAL A 240 7.28 -3.27 3.13
C VAL A 240 7.99 -3.81 1.90
N LYS A 241 8.91 -4.73 2.09
CA LYS A 241 9.59 -5.42 1.00
C LYS A 241 8.96 -6.79 0.76
N LEU A 242 8.47 -6.99 -0.46
CA LEU A 242 7.93 -8.24 -0.97
C LEU A 242 9.02 -8.98 -1.72
N LEU A 243 9.33 -10.21 -1.32
CA LEU A 243 10.37 -11.01 -1.96
C LEU A 243 9.76 -11.79 -3.13
N GLN A 244 10.34 -11.63 -4.32
CA GLN A 244 9.93 -12.39 -5.50
C GLN A 244 10.34 -13.84 -5.35
N ASN A 245 9.46 -14.72 -5.61
CA ASN A 245 9.53 -16.15 -5.86
C ASN A 245 8.53 -16.96 -5.01
N PRO A 246 7.22 -16.85 -5.30
CA PRO A 246 6.18 -17.54 -4.52
C PRO A 246 6.30 -19.08 -4.59
N ALA A 247 6.89 -19.63 -5.67
CA ALA A 247 7.09 -21.08 -5.79
C ALA A 247 8.05 -21.65 -4.72
N ARG A 248 8.95 -20.83 -4.17
CA ARG A 248 9.87 -21.24 -3.09
C ARG A 248 9.31 -21.03 -1.69
N ALA A 249 8.34 -20.15 -1.52
CA ALA A 249 7.65 -19.98 -0.26
C ALA A 249 6.75 -21.18 0.12
N SER A 250 6.55 -22.11 -0.83
CA SER A 250 5.88 -23.40 -0.56
C SER A 250 6.81 -24.42 0.11
N ASP A 251 8.13 -24.16 0.18
CA ASP A 251 9.09 -25.03 0.86
C ASP A 251 9.23 -24.61 2.34
N PRO A 252 8.79 -25.44 3.29
CA PRO A 252 8.87 -25.14 4.72
C PRO A 252 10.30 -24.87 5.20
N ALA A 253 11.31 -25.47 4.57
CA ALA A 253 12.71 -25.28 4.94
C ALA A 253 13.20 -23.88 4.55
N ILE A 254 12.74 -23.33 3.43
CA ILE A 254 13.05 -21.97 2.97
C ILE A 254 12.37 -20.95 3.88
N VAL A 255 11.11 -21.16 4.23
CA VAL A 255 10.35 -20.29 5.15
C VAL A 255 11.04 -20.26 6.52
N ALA A 256 11.33 -21.41 7.11
CA ALA A 256 12.00 -21.49 8.41
C ALA A 256 13.39 -20.81 8.42
N ARG A 257 14.11 -20.88 7.30
CA ARG A 257 15.40 -20.20 7.13
C ARG A 257 15.24 -18.70 7.02
N PHE A 258 14.24 -18.23 6.25
CA PHE A 258 13.89 -16.83 6.15
C PHE A 258 13.49 -16.25 7.51
N GLU A 259 12.59 -16.92 8.25
CA GLU A 259 12.16 -16.48 9.58
C GLU A 259 13.32 -16.35 10.56
N ARG A 260 14.25 -17.31 10.54
CA ARG A 260 15.44 -17.27 11.40
C ARG A 260 16.32 -16.05 11.12
N GLU A 261 16.57 -15.75 9.83
CA GLU A 261 17.44 -14.63 9.45
C GLU A 261 16.72 -13.28 9.58
N ALA A 262 15.42 -13.24 9.29
CA ALA A 262 14.59 -12.07 9.55
C ALA A 262 14.57 -11.71 11.05
N ARG A 263 14.44 -12.71 11.91
CA ARG A 263 14.52 -12.54 13.37
C ARG A 263 15.89 -12.03 13.80
N ALA A 264 16.97 -12.62 13.29
CA ALA A 264 18.32 -12.17 13.60
C ALA A 264 18.56 -10.71 13.15
N THR A 265 18.02 -10.32 12.00
CA THR A 265 18.08 -8.93 11.51
C THR A 265 17.22 -7.99 12.37
N ALA A 266 16.04 -8.42 12.79
CA ALA A 266 15.15 -7.62 13.67
C ALA A 266 15.75 -7.40 15.07
N ASP A 267 16.65 -8.25 15.51
CA ASP A 267 17.38 -8.12 16.79
C ASP A 267 18.54 -7.11 16.72
N LEU A 268 18.91 -6.62 15.53
CA LEU A 268 19.91 -5.56 15.37
C LEU A 268 19.33 -4.21 15.81
N ARG A 269 20.13 -3.44 16.58
CA ARG A 269 19.69 -2.19 17.19
C ARG A 269 20.58 -1.00 16.87
N HIS A 270 21.68 -1.22 16.18
CA HIS A 270 22.61 -0.14 15.88
C HIS A 270 21.92 0.96 15.06
N PRO A 271 22.15 2.26 15.35
CA PRO A 271 21.52 3.37 14.65
C PRO A 271 21.73 3.35 13.13
N HIS A 272 22.87 2.83 12.66
CA HIS A 272 23.21 2.71 11.25
C HIS A 272 22.75 1.40 10.58
N THR A 273 21.92 0.61 11.27
CA THR A 273 21.26 -0.58 10.71
C THR A 273 19.79 -0.26 10.44
N ILE A 274 19.25 -0.74 9.33
CA ILE A 274 17.80 -0.65 9.04
C ILE A 274 17.02 -1.37 10.13
N ARG A 275 15.98 -0.73 10.66
CA ARG A 275 15.13 -1.32 11.68
C ARG A 275 14.03 -2.15 11.05
N VAL A 276 14.05 -3.44 11.24
CA VAL A 276 12.97 -4.36 10.85
C VAL A 276 11.95 -4.44 11.98
N PHE A 277 10.67 -4.26 11.64
CA PHE A 277 9.57 -4.24 12.60
C PHE A 277 8.79 -5.54 12.63
N ASP A 278 8.70 -6.20 11.47
CA ASP A 278 7.85 -7.38 11.29
C ASP A 278 8.27 -8.16 10.05
N TYR A 279 7.94 -9.45 9.99
CA TYR A 279 8.14 -10.30 8.83
C TYR A 279 7.09 -11.39 8.80
N GLY A 280 6.84 -11.98 7.63
CA GLY A 280 5.85 -13.04 7.50
C GLY A 280 5.68 -13.53 6.08
N VAL A 281 4.57 -14.26 5.89
CA VAL A 281 4.14 -14.81 4.61
C VAL A 281 2.74 -14.28 4.30
N THR A 282 2.51 -13.80 3.08
CA THR A 282 1.19 -13.39 2.62
C THR A 282 0.28 -14.60 2.39
N HIS A 283 -1.02 -14.38 2.23
CA HIS A 283 -1.96 -15.45 1.85
C HIS A 283 -1.61 -16.13 0.54
N GLU A 284 -0.95 -15.41 -0.36
CA GLU A 284 -0.47 -15.92 -1.66
C GLU A 284 0.87 -16.65 -1.55
N GLY A 285 1.42 -16.79 -0.35
CA GLY A 285 2.71 -17.44 -0.16
C GLY A 285 3.93 -16.54 -0.45
N THR A 286 3.77 -15.21 -0.56
CA THR A 286 4.89 -14.29 -0.76
C THR A 286 5.51 -13.92 0.58
N LEU A 287 6.83 -14.08 0.70
CA LEU A 287 7.58 -13.65 1.88
C LEU A 287 7.70 -12.13 1.91
N TYR A 288 7.53 -11.53 3.08
CA TYR A 288 7.69 -10.07 3.26
C TYR A 288 8.37 -9.74 4.58
N TYR A 289 8.93 -8.54 4.64
CA TYR A 289 9.28 -7.90 5.90
C TYR A 289 8.97 -6.40 5.85
N ALA A 290 8.56 -5.87 7.01
CA ALA A 290 8.26 -4.47 7.22
C ALA A 290 9.40 -3.80 7.98
N MET A 291 9.82 -2.62 7.54
CA MET A 291 10.95 -1.88 8.07
C MET A 291 10.64 -0.39 8.18
N GLU A 292 11.53 0.36 8.80
CA GLU A 292 11.43 1.81 8.85
C GLU A 292 11.41 2.41 7.44
N LEU A 293 10.52 3.36 7.22
CA LEU A 293 10.47 4.14 5.98
C LEU A 293 11.51 5.24 6.08
N LEU A 294 12.46 5.26 5.16
CA LEU A 294 13.56 6.21 5.13
C LEU A 294 13.32 7.27 4.06
N GLU A 295 13.65 8.51 4.38
CA GLU A 295 13.76 9.59 3.40
C GLU A 295 15.22 9.76 2.98
N GLY A 296 15.51 9.85 1.69
CA GLY A 296 16.87 9.99 1.18
C GLY A 296 17.09 9.25 -0.13
N GLN A 297 18.31 8.76 -0.33
CA GLN A 297 18.69 8.00 -1.53
C GLN A 297 19.74 6.95 -1.18
N ASP A 298 19.85 5.90 -1.97
CA ASP A 298 20.93 4.93 -1.84
C ASP A 298 22.25 5.49 -2.39
N LEU A 299 23.36 4.91 -1.96
CA LEU A 299 24.70 5.33 -2.36
C LEU A 299 24.96 5.09 -3.86
N ALA A 300 24.29 4.10 -4.50
CA ALA A 300 24.44 3.86 -5.93
C ALA A 300 23.86 5.02 -6.75
N ALA A 301 22.68 5.49 -6.40
CA ALA A 301 22.07 6.68 -6.99
C ALA A 301 22.93 7.92 -6.73
N ARG A 302 23.42 8.11 -5.49
CA ARG A 302 24.28 9.23 -5.11
C ARG A 302 25.58 9.28 -5.89
N LEU A 303 26.22 8.13 -6.12
CA LEU A 303 27.47 8.04 -6.90
C LEU A 303 27.26 8.24 -8.40
N ARG A 304 26.08 7.94 -8.91
CA ARG A 304 25.74 8.07 -10.33
C ARG A 304 25.31 9.49 -10.69
N GLU A 305 24.50 10.13 -9.86
CA GLU A 305 23.76 11.35 -10.18
C GLU A 305 24.25 12.58 -9.43
N GLY A 306 24.94 12.39 -8.30
CA GLY A 306 25.42 13.49 -7.47
C GLY A 306 26.84 13.96 -7.78
N PRO A 307 27.24 15.11 -7.21
CA PRO A 307 28.63 15.56 -7.28
C PRO A 307 29.57 14.57 -6.58
N PRO A 308 30.87 14.56 -6.90
CA PRO A 308 31.84 13.68 -6.21
C PRO A 308 31.79 13.87 -4.69
N LEU A 309 31.84 12.77 -3.96
CA LEU A 309 31.94 12.79 -2.50
C LEU A 309 33.33 13.26 -2.06
N SER A 310 33.41 14.07 -1.01
CA SER A 310 34.69 14.41 -0.39
C SER A 310 35.26 13.20 0.37
N ASP A 311 36.58 13.17 0.58
CA ASP A 311 37.23 12.09 1.34
C ASP A 311 36.62 11.96 2.74
N ARG A 312 36.30 13.07 3.38
CA ARG A 312 35.67 13.12 4.68
C ARG A 312 34.29 12.44 4.65
N GLN A 313 33.46 12.71 3.63
CA GLN A 313 32.15 12.07 3.48
C GLN A 313 32.30 10.55 3.25
N ILE A 314 33.26 10.14 2.42
CA ILE A 314 33.53 8.73 2.14
C ILE A 314 33.96 8.00 3.39
N VAL A 315 34.87 8.60 4.16
CA VAL A 315 35.33 8.05 5.45
C VAL A 315 34.16 7.94 6.44
N HIS A 316 33.31 8.97 6.55
CA HIS A 316 32.13 8.90 7.41
C HIS A 316 31.15 7.80 7.00
N ILE A 317 30.90 7.61 5.70
CA ILE A 317 30.10 6.48 5.21
C ILE A 317 30.74 5.16 5.65
N GLY A 318 32.05 5.00 5.44
CA GLY A 318 32.76 3.78 5.81
C GLY A 318 32.65 3.45 7.30
N ILE A 319 32.89 4.43 8.17
CA ILE A 319 32.81 4.27 9.63
C ILE A 319 31.40 3.82 10.05
N GLN A 320 30.36 4.50 9.56
CA GLN A 320 28.96 4.19 9.92
C GLN A 320 28.55 2.80 9.45
N VAL A 321 28.96 2.38 8.24
CA VAL A 321 28.73 1.02 7.75
C VAL A 321 29.49 0.00 8.59
N CYS A 322 30.76 0.26 8.95
CA CYS A 322 31.55 -0.61 9.83
C CYS A 322 30.87 -0.83 11.19
N HIS A 323 30.33 0.22 11.80
CA HIS A 323 29.63 0.08 13.08
C HIS A 323 28.38 -0.79 12.96
N SER A 324 27.61 -0.65 11.87
CA SER A 324 26.46 -1.52 11.59
C SER A 324 26.88 -2.98 11.40
N LEU A 325 27.95 -3.21 10.64
CA LEU A 325 28.49 -4.54 10.41
C LEU A 325 29.04 -5.17 11.69
N ALA A 326 29.69 -4.39 12.57
CA ALA A 326 30.25 -4.88 13.82
C ALA A 326 29.18 -5.51 14.71
N GLU A 327 28.03 -4.85 14.92
CA GLU A 327 26.92 -5.44 15.70
C GLU A 327 26.43 -6.75 15.08
N ALA A 328 26.29 -6.79 13.74
CA ALA A 328 25.82 -7.98 13.05
C ALA A 328 26.81 -9.15 13.19
N HIS A 329 28.10 -8.86 13.00
CA HIS A 329 29.17 -9.85 13.11
C HIS A 329 29.31 -10.42 14.52
N ASP A 330 29.19 -9.59 15.57
CA ASP A 330 29.19 -10.03 16.97
C ASP A 330 28.02 -11.01 17.27
N LYS A 331 26.89 -10.86 16.56
CA LYS A 331 25.75 -11.77 16.64
C LYS A 331 25.87 -12.98 15.68
N GLY A 332 27.00 -13.13 15.01
CA GLY A 332 27.24 -14.21 14.05
C GLY A 332 26.51 -14.05 12.72
N LEU A 333 26.00 -12.86 12.42
CA LEU A 333 25.28 -12.55 11.18
C LEU A 333 26.22 -11.87 10.19
N VAL A 334 26.51 -12.50 9.06
CA VAL A 334 27.27 -11.92 7.94
C VAL A 334 26.30 -11.36 6.92
N HIS A 335 26.52 -10.13 6.45
CA HIS A 335 25.60 -9.41 5.55
C HIS A 335 25.54 -10.05 4.15
N ARG A 336 26.67 -10.47 3.59
CA ARG A 336 26.83 -11.18 2.31
C ARG A 336 26.40 -10.43 1.04
N ASP A 337 25.79 -9.24 1.15
CA ASP A 337 25.33 -8.44 0.02
C ASP A 337 25.61 -6.94 0.22
N VAL A 338 26.76 -6.60 0.80
CA VAL A 338 27.21 -5.20 0.95
C VAL A 338 27.49 -4.63 -0.44
N LYS A 339 26.70 -3.63 -0.85
CA LYS A 339 26.80 -2.94 -2.14
C LYS A 339 26.22 -1.52 -2.03
N PRO A 340 26.54 -0.60 -2.95
CA PRO A 340 26.06 0.80 -2.86
C PRO A 340 24.54 0.94 -2.77
N ALA A 341 23.78 0.07 -3.42
CA ALA A 341 22.31 0.09 -3.35
C ALA A 341 21.74 -0.28 -1.95
N ASN A 342 22.55 -0.98 -1.12
CA ASN A 342 22.18 -1.35 0.24
C ASN A 342 22.75 -0.39 1.30
N VAL A 343 23.47 0.65 0.89
CA VAL A 343 23.95 1.74 1.75
C VAL A 343 23.07 2.95 1.51
N PHE A 344 22.15 3.24 2.41
CA PHE A 344 21.18 4.32 2.26
C PHE A 344 21.64 5.59 3.00
N LEU A 345 21.63 6.71 2.31
CA LEU A 345 21.94 8.04 2.84
C LEU A 345 20.64 8.69 3.28
N ALA A 346 20.33 8.53 4.55
CA ALA A 346 19.09 9.02 5.14
C ALA A 346 19.19 10.51 5.48
N ARG A 347 18.06 11.22 5.33
CA ARG A 347 17.92 12.63 5.75
C ARG A 347 17.22 12.69 7.10
N TYR A 348 17.95 13.14 8.10
CA TYR A 348 17.38 13.48 9.41
C TYR A 348 17.58 14.98 9.66
N ALA A 349 16.55 15.65 10.23
CA ALA A 349 16.63 17.08 10.51
C ALA A 349 17.75 17.36 11.53
N GLY A 350 18.68 18.24 11.15
CA GLY A 350 19.80 18.67 12.02
C GLY A 350 21.00 17.72 12.04
N GLU A 351 20.97 16.60 11.36
CA GLU A 351 22.09 15.67 11.24
C GLU A 351 22.74 15.76 9.84
N GLY A 352 24.06 15.65 9.79
CA GLY A 352 24.81 15.57 8.53
C GLY A 352 24.55 14.25 7.77
N LEU A 353 25.56 13.75 7.09
CA LEU A 353 25.46 12.49 6.36
C LEU A 353 25.20 11.30 7.29
N TYR A 354 23.97 10.78 7.27
CA TYR A 354 23.53 9.66 8.10
C TYR A 354 23.31 8.41 7.26
N VAL A 355 23.98 7.32 7.62
CA VAL A 355 23.93 6.07 6.84
C VAL A 355 23.02 5.05 7.54
N LYS A 356 22.24 4.34 6.73
CA LYS A 356 21.53 3.13 7.11
C LYS A 356 21.95 1.98 6.21
N LEU A 357 22.46 0.91 6.78
CA LEU A 357 22.74 -0.32 6.04
C LEU A 357 21.45 -1.14 5.92
N LEU A 358 21.08 -1.47 4.68
CA LEU A 358 19.85 -2.18 4.33
C LEU A 358 20.11 -3.66 4.06
N ASP A 359 19.08 -4.50 4.08
CA ASP A 359 19.00 -5.83 3.46
C ASP A 359 20.10 -6.83 3.86
N PHE A 360 20.16 -7.20 5.14
CA PHE A 360 21.05 -8.28 5.63
C PHE A 360 20.66 -9.64 5.02
N GLY A 361 21.16 -9.93 3.83
CA GLY A 361 21.20 -11.27 3.19
C GLY A 361 19.87 -12.04 3.02
N LEU A 362 18.74 -11.53 3.52
CA LEU A 362 17.45 -12.19 3.52
C LEU A 362 17.00 -12.70 2.14
N ALA A 363 17.32 -11.97 1.08
CA ALA A 363 16.93 -12.35 -0.26
C ALA A 363 17.84 -13.42 -0.88
N LYS A 364 19.12 -13.49 -0.51
CA LYS A 364 20.05 -14.53 -0.98
C LYS A 364 19.74 -15.92 -0.44
N LEU A 365 18.98 -16.00 0.64
CA LEU A 365 18.52 -17.29 1.15
C LEU A 365 17.55 -17.99 0.19
N LEU A 366 16.78 -17.21 -0.56
CA LEU A 366 15.86 -17.73 -1.56
C LEU A 366 16.57 -18.24 -2.82
N GLU A 367 17.85 -17.92 -2.96
CA GLU A 367 18.66 -18.21 -4.15
C GLU A 367 19.70 -19.32 -3.92
N ALA A 368 19.86 -19.78 -2.67
CA ALA A 368 20.84 -20.79 -2.34
C ALA A 368 20.62 -22.10 -3.13
N PRO A 369 21.65 -22.64 -3.80
CA PRO A 369 21.55 -23.88 -4.56
C PRO A 369 21.20 -25.04 -3.63
N GLN A 370 20.37 -25.98 -4.15
CA GLN A 370 20.15 -27.28 -3.49
C GLN A 370 21.50 -28.01 -3.35
N LYS A 371 21.66 -28.78 -2.27
CA LYS A 371 22.87 -29.56 -2.00
C LYS A 371 23.33 -30.33 -3.25
N GLY A 372 24.47 -29.96 -3.82
CA GLY A 372 25.10 -30.63 -4.96
C GLY A 372 25.39 -29.78 -6.19
N GLU A 373 24.90 -28.54 -6.27
CA GLU A 373 25.26 -27.65 -7.39
C GLU A 373 26.40 -26.70 -7.00
N HIS A 374 27.56 -26.87 -7.65
CA HIS A 374 28.67 -25.94 -7.51
C HIS A 374 28.29 -24.55 -8.06
N ALA A 375 28.58 -23.51 -7.29
CA ALA A 375 28.24 -22.09 -7.61
C ALA A 375 28.85 -21.58 -8.94
N LEU A 376 29.80 -22.33 -9.51
CA LEU A 376 30.52 -21.97 -10.74
C LEU A 376 29.91 -22.48 -12.06
N THR A 377 28.86 -23.31 -12.04
CA THR A 377 28.41 -24.02 -13.27
C THR A 377 27.35 -23.28 -14.06
N ARG A 378 26.88 -22.13 -13.64
CA ARG A 378 26.01 -21.28 -14.46
C ARG A 378 26.61 -19.91 -14.70
N VAL A 379 27.56 -19.82 -15.62
CA VAL A 379 28.05 -18.58 -16.25
C VAL A 379 26.90 -17.93 -17.05
N GLY A 380 25.91 -17.40 -16.34
CA GLY A 380 24.72 -16.76 -16.91
C GLY A 380 23.74 -16.28 -15.84
N TYR A 381 23.81 -16.80 -14.62
CA TYR A 381 22.98 -16.42 -13.48
C TYR A 381 23.83 -16.21 -12.23
N ALA A 382 24.79 -15.27 -12.30
CA ALA A 382 25.40 -14.74 -11.08
C ALA A 382 24.35 -13.89 -10.37
N VAL A 383 23.68 -14.48 -9.41
CA VAL A 383 22.68 -13.80 -8.60
C VAL A 383 23.39 -12.84 -7.65
N GLY A 384 23.13 -11.55 -7.79
CA GLY A 384 23.76 -10.45 -7.08
C GLY A 384 24.58 -9.56 -8.01
N THR A 385 25.14 -8.49 -7.47
CA THR A 385 26.09 -7.62 -8.20
C THR A 385 27.50 -8.15 -7.96
N PRO A 386 28.06 -8.99 -8.84
CA PRO A 386 29.35 -9.67 -8.60
C PRO A 386 30.52 -8.70 -8.42
N GLU A 387 30.31 -7.43 -8.79
CA GLU A 387 31.30 -6.35 -8.73
C GLU A 387 31.87 -6.12 -7.31
N TYR A 388 31.07 -6.38 -6.25
CA TYR A 388 31.47 -6.14 -4.85
C TYR A 388 31.79 -7.43 -4.08
N MET A 389 31.58 -8.59 -4.72
CA MET A 389 31.71 -9.89 -4.06
C MET A 389 33.20 -10.23 -3.79
N ALA A 390 33.49 -10.70 -2.59
CA ALA A 390 34.83 -11.10 -2.19
C ALA A 390 35.32 -12.35 -2.94
N PRO A 391 36.64 -12.53 -3.14
CA PRO A 391 37.20 -13.69 -3.86
C PRO A 391 36.76 -15.05 -3.30
N GLU A 392 36.75 -15.21 -1.97
CA GLU A 392 36.31 -16.43 -1.30
C GLU A 392 34.85 -16.74 -1.51
N ALA A 393 34.00 -15.70 -1.62
CA ALA A 393 32.57 -15.86 -1.94
C ALA A 393 32.36 -16.35 -3.39
N LEU A 394 33.23 -15.95 -4.30
CA LEU A 394 33.20 -16.38 -5.71
C LEU A 394 33.71 -17.83 -5.87
N SER A 395 34.71 -18.24 -5.06
CA SER A 395 35.27 -19.60 -5.10
C SER A 395 34.45 -20.62 -4.31
N GLY A 396 33.46 -20.18 -3.52
CA GLY A 396 32.72 -21.06 -2.63
C GLY A 396 33.49 -21.51 -1.40
N ALA A 397 34.61 -20.86 -1.07
CA ALA A 397 35.55 -21.23 -0.01
C ALA A 397 35.16 -20.74 1.40
N GLY A 398 33.86 -20.60 1.66
CA GLY A 398 33.36 -20.14 2.96
C GLY A 398 33.43 -18.63 3.14
N VAL A 399 32.30 -18.02 3.47
CA VAL A 399 32.14 -16.56 3.65
C VAL A 399 32.13 -16.26 5.13
N ASP A 400 32.99 -15.36 5.60
CA ASP A 400 33.00 -14.82 6.95
C ASP A 400 32.80 -13.29 6.98
N ALA A 401 32.87 -12.67 8.15
CA ALA A 401 32.75 -11.24 8.38
C ALA A 401 33.69 -10.39 7.48
N ARG A 402 34.87 -10.89 7.16
CA ARG A 402 35.89 -10.20 6.33
C ARG A 402 35.46 -10.07 4.87
N SER A 403 34.50 -10.87 4.40
CA SER A 403 33.92 -10.74 3.07
C SER A 403 33.08 -9.46 2.94
N ASP A 404 32.39 -9.04 4.01
CA ASP A 404 31.66 -7.77 4.06
C ASP A 404 32.62 -6.57 4.06
N LEU A 405 33.80 -6.70 4.75
CA LEU A 405 34.83 -5.66 4.77
C LEU A 405 35.48 -5.47 3.39
N TYR A 406 35.68 -6.57 2.64
CA TYR A 406 36.14 -6.51 1.26
C TYR A 406 35.13 -5.75 0.37
N ALA A 407 33.83 -6.07 0.50
CA ALA A 407 32.80 -5.42 -0.26
C ALA A 407 32.72 -3.92 0.07
N LEU A 408 32.81 -3.55 1.36
CA LEU A 408 32.88 -2.15 1.79
C LEU A 408 34.12 -1.46 1.23
N GLY A 409 35.30 -2.06 1.31
CA GLY A 409 36.52 -1.51 0.72
C GLY A 409 36.40 -1.24 -0.78
N THR A 410 35.75 -2.16 -1.51
CA THR A 410 35.44 -1.99 -2.94
C THR A 410 34.50 -0.81 -3.21
N ILE A 411 33.49 -0.62 -2.35
CA ILE A 411 32.56 0.52 -2.42
C ILE A 411 33.30 1.84 -2.21
N LEU A 412 34.11 1.92 -1.15
CA LEU A 412 34.87 3.14 -0.83
C LEU A 412 35.91 3.46 -1.91
N PHE A 413 36.58 2.44 -2.47
CA PHE A 413 37.49 2.59 -3.60
C PHE A 413 36.77 3.24 -4.78
N ARG A 414 35.59 2.71 -5.15
CA ARG A 414 34.79 3.28 -6.24
C ARG A 414 34.30 4.71 -5.94
N ALA A 415 33.93 4.98 -4.69
CA ALA A 415 33.49 6.32 -4.28
C ALA A 415 34.61 7.38 -4.43
N ILE A 416 35.86 7.01 -4.19
CA ILE A 416 37.04 7.88 -4.31
C ILE A 416 37.48 8.05 -5.76
N THR A 417 37.59 6.92 -6.49
CA THR A 417 38.18 6.88 -7.84
C THR A 417 37.18 7.06 -8.97
N GLY A 418 35.88 6.96 -8.67
CA GLY A 418 34.81 6.92 -9.67
C GLY A 418 34.72 5.61 -10.45
N ARG A 419 35.60 4.64 -10.20
CA ARG A 419 35.70 3.37 -10.93
C ARG A 419 35.87 2.19 -9.98
N ALA A 420 35.43 1.00 -10.42
CA ALA A 420 35.72 -0.23 -9.68
C ALA A 420 37.21 -0.56 -9.73
N PRO A 421 37.78 -1.23 -8.69
CA PRO A 421 39.19 -1.61 -8.69
C PRO A 421 39.60 -2.56 -9.83
N PHE A 422 38.67 -3.43 -10.25
CA PHE A 422 38.87 -4.35 -11.35
C PHE A 422 37.85 -4.03 -12.45
N GLN A 423 38.33 -3.94 -13.70
CA GLN A 423 37.52 -3.44 -14.83
C GLN A 423 37.53 -4.44 -16.00
N GLY A 424 36.63 -4.19 -16.98
CA GLY A 424 36.42 -5.04 -18.13
C GLY A 424 35.12 -5.81 -18.08
N GLU A 425 34.97 -6.85 -18.89
CA GLU A 425 33.81 -7.73 -18.83
C GLU A 425 33.78 -8.49 -17.49
N LEU A 426 32.59 -8.92 -17.06
CA LEU A 426 32.41 -9.62 -15.78
C LEU A 426 33.40 -10.75 -15.57
N LYS A 427 33.64 -11.56 -16.60
CA LYS A 427 34.60 -12.67 -16.56
C LYS A 427 36.02 -12.21 -16.28
N ASP A 428 36.43 -11.08 -16.86
CA ASP A 428 37.77 -10.53 -16.66
C ASP A 428 37.92 -9.91 -15.28
N GLN A 429 36.90 -9.19 -14.79
CA GLN A 429 36.87 -8.67 -13.43
C GLN A 429 37.00 -9.80 -12.39
N LEU A 430 36.28 -10.91 -12.57
CA LEU A 430 36.36 -12.07 -11.69
C LEU A 430 37.75 -12.70 -11.71
N ARG A 431 38.35 -12.86 -12.90
CA ARG A 431 39.70 -13.38 -13.05
C ARG A 431 40.74 -12.47 -12.38
N GLN A 432 40.69 -11.16 -12.64
CA GLN A 432 41.63 -10.20 -12.04
C GLN A 432 41.56 -10.24 -10.52
N ARG A 433 40.34 -10.24 -9.95
CA ARG A 433 40.08 -10.29 -8.51
C ARG A 433 40.67 -11.54 -7.83
N MET A 434 40.68 -12.66 -8.55
CA MET A 434 41.21 -13.94 -8.05
C MET A 434 42.73 -14.08 -8.18
N SER A 435 43.40 -13.24 -8.99
CA SER A 435 44.80 -13.47 -9.36
C SER A 435 45.70 -12.24 -9.32
N MET A 436 45.16 -11.05 -9.16
CA MET A 436 45.92 -9.78 -9.21
C MET A 436 45.76 -9.00 -7.90
N PRO A 437 46.81 -8.29 -7.45
CA PRO A 437 46.67 -7.34 -6.37
C PRO A 437 45.77 -6.18 -6.79
N PRO A 438 45.05 -5.52 -5.83
CA PRO A 438 44.25 -4.35 -6.15
C PRO A 438 45.14 -3.19 -6.66
N PRO A 439 44.66 -2.42 -7.64
CA PRO A 439 45.39 -1.24 -8.10
C PRO A 439 45.41 -0.15 -7.03
N SER A 440 46.44 0.68 -7.02
CA SER A 440 46.52 1.84 -6.13
C SER A 440 45.43 2.86 -6.46
N PRO A 441 44.61 3.31 -5.49
CA PRO A 441 43.65 4.38 -5.66
C PRO A 441 44.24 5.65 -6.29
N SER A 442 45.44 6.06 -5.88
CA SER A 442 46.14 7.24 -6.39
C SER A 442 46.49 7.15 -7.87
N HIS A 443 46.65 5.96 -8.43
CA HIS A 443 46.86 5.76 -9.86
C HIS A 443 45.59 5.77 -10.69
N VAL A 444 44.43 5.56 -10.06
CA VAL A 444 43.13 5.46 -10.74
C VAL A 444 42.31 6.74 -10.60
N ALA A 445 42.45 7.40 -9.45
CA ALA A 445 41.69 8.64 -9.15
C ALA A 445 42.16 9.80 -10.01
N THR A 446 41.22 10.71 -10.32
CA THR A 446 41.47 11.97 -11.04
C THR A 446 41.91 13.13 -10.11
N ARG A 447 41.98 12.87 -8.81
CA ARG A 447 42.35 13.82 -7.76
C ARG A 447 43.31 13.17 -6.78
N PRO A 448 44.11 13.95 -6.03
CA PRO A 448 44.94 13.39 -4.97
C PRO A 448 44.12 12.60 -3.94
N VAL A 449 44.66 11.46 -3.50
CA VAL A 449 44.06 10.62 -2.46
C VAL A 449 44.98 10.67 -1.22
N ASP A 450 44.39 10.80 -0.02
CA ASP A 450 45.15 10.74 1.23
C ASP A 450 45.86 9.39 1.34
N PRO A 451 47.23 9.34 1.50
CA PRO A 451 47.97 8.08 1.59
C PRO A 451 47.45 7.14 2.69
N ARG A 452 46.95 7.69 3.81
CA ARG A 452 46.39 6.89 4.91
C ARG A 452 45.09 6.19 4.49
N LEU A 453 44.26 6.91 3.76
CA LEU A 453 43.01 6.37 3.23
C LEU A 453 43.30 5.33 2.14
N GLU A 454 44.27 5.60 1.27
CA GLU A 454 44.73 4.60 0.29
C GLU A 454 45.19 3.29 0.96
N GLU A 455 45.97 3.34 2.04
CA GLU A 455 46.40 2.17 2.80
C GLU A 455 45.19 1.39 3.35
N VAL A 456 44.21 2.08 3.93
CA VAL A 456 42.96 1.45 4.43
C VAL A 456 42.25 0.72 3.32
N LEU A 457 42.09 1.34 2.17
CA LEU A 457 41.40 0.73 1.04
C LEU A 457 42.13 -0.49 0.49
N LEU A 458 43.42 -0.37 0.24
CA LEU A 458 44.23 -1.47 -0.27
C LEU A 458 44.25 -2.68 0.69
N ARG A 459 44.31 -2.44 2.00
CA ARG A 459 44.21 -3.49 3.00
C ARG A 459 42.85 -4.17 3.00
N SER A 460 41.75 -3.39 2.87
CA SER A 460 40.38 -3.94 2.89
C SER A 460 40.12 -4.90 1.73
N ILE A 461 40.69 -4.61 0.54
CA ILE A 461 40.42 -5.38 -0.70
C ILE A 461 41.56 -6.37 -1.03
N GLN A 462 42.36 -6.79 -0.05
CA GLN A 462 43.37 -7.85 -0.22
C GLN A 462 42.73 -9.19 -0.63
N LEU A 463 43.43 -9.95 -1.46
CA LEU A 463 42.99 -11.24 -1.94
C LEU A 463 42.72 -12.22 -0.78
N GLN A 464 43.70 -12.34 0.13
CA GLN A 464 43.60 -13.24 1.27
C GLN A 464 42.83 -12.57 2.43
N PRO A 465 41.78 -13.20 2.99
CA PRO A 465 41.02 -12.63 4.12
C PRO A 465 41.87 -12.33 5.34
N THR A 466 42.95 -13.11 5.58
CA THR A 466 43.87 -12.92 6.70
C THR A 466 44.73 -11.67 6.61
N GLN A 467 44.84 -11.07 5.43
CA GLN A 467 45.60 -9.82 5.18
C GLN A 467 44.73 -8.59 5.33
N ARG A 468 43.39 -8.76 5.43
CA ARG A 468 42.41 -7.69 5.66
C ARG A 468 42.37 -7.29 7.13
N TYR A 469 41.46 -6.40 7.48
CA TYR A 469 41.12 -6.10 8.87
C TYR A 469 40.51 -7.33 9.54
N ALA A 470 40.81 -7.52 10.82
CA ALA A 470 40.33 -8.67 11.57
C ALA A 470 38.81 -8.61 11.75
N ASP A 471 38.29 -7.41 12.00
CA ASP A 471 36.89 -7.12 12.24
C ASP A 471 36.52 -5.70 11.74
N ALA A 472 35.23 -5.37 11.83
CA ALA A 472 34.69 -4.10 11.34
C ALA A 472 35.10 -2.90 12.22
N LEU A 473 35.28 -3.09 13.53
CA LEU A 473 35.70 -2.01 14.42
C LEU A 473 37.15 -1.58 14.13
N THR A 474 38.04 -2.52 13.93
CA THR A 474 39.42 -2.24 13.55
C THR A 474 39.53 -1.48 12.22
N MET A 475 38.63 -1.78 11.26
CA MET A 475 38.54 -1.01 10.02
C MET A 475 37.97 0.39 10.26
N ALA A 476 36.97 0.54 11.13
CA ALA A 476 36.40 1.84 11.50
C ALA A 476 37.44 2.75 12.17
N GLU A 477 38.26 2.21 13.07
CA GLU A 477 39.35 2.93 13.73
C GLU A 477 40.39 3.42 12.72
N ALA A 478 40.79 2.55 11.77
CA ALA A 478 41.71 2.93 10.72
C ALA A 478 41.16 4.03 9.80
N LEU A 479 39.85 3.97 9.46
CA LEU A 479 39.18 5.03 8.74
C LEU A 479 39.13 6.33 9.56
N ALA A 480 38.79 6.28 10.83
CA ALA A 480 38.74 7.44 11.70
C ALA A 480 40.12 8.14 11.85
N ALA A 481 41.20 7.38 11.84
CA ALA A 481 42.57 7.93 11.84
C ALA A 481 42.92 8.72 10.57
N CYS A 482 42.19 8.54 9.48
CA CYS A 482 42.33 9.36 8.26
C CYS A 482 41.75 10.76 8.41
N LEU A 483 40.88 10.97 9.40
CA LEU A 483 40.30 12.28 9.68
C LEU A 483 41.26 13.03 10.61
N ALA A 484 41.73 14.23 10.20
CA ALA A 484 42.41 15.11 11.15
C ALA A 484 41.44 15.39 12.32
N PRO A 485 41.92 15.62 13.56
CA PRO A 485 41.07 15.91 14.69
C PRO A 485 40.41 17.27 14.48
N ALA A 486 39.31 17.27 13.74
CA ALA A 486 38.40 18.38 13.63
C ALA A 486 37.08 17.93 14.27
N PRO A 487 36.35 18.82 14.92
CA PRO A 487 35.06 18.46 15.50
C PRO A 487 34.19 17.73 14.47
N LEU A 488 33.67 16.59 14.84
CA LEU A 488 32.74 15.77 14.03
C LEU A 488 31.42 16.51 13.71
N ASP A 489 31.29 17.75 14.26
CA ASP A 489 30.02 18.46 14.38
C ASP A 489 29.79 19.58 13.35
N ALA A 490 30.66 19.76 12.38
CA ALA A 490 30.32 20.65 11.26
C ALA A 490 29.51 19.88 10.23
N PRO A 491 28.22 20.17 10.04
CA PRO A 491 27.50 19.63 8.90
C PRO A 491 28.28 19.99 7.63
N PRO A 492 28.33 19.12 6.63
CA PRO A 492 28.92 19.49 5.35
C PRO A 492 28.23 20.75 4.86
N THR A 493 28.98 21.83 4.76
CA THR A 493 28.56 23.10 4.15
C THR A 493 28.47 22.94 2.63
N ASP A 494 28.08 21.80 2.15
CA ASP A 494 27.91 21.55 0.74
C ASP A 494 26.45 21.65 0.40
N GLU A 495 26.11 22.84 0.02
CA GLU A 495 25.28 23.20 -1.13
C GLU A 495 24.37 22.06 -1.62
N ILE A 496 23.32 21.79 -0.85
CA ILE A 496 22.06 21.52 -1.51
C ILE A 496 21.75 22.86 -2.18
N ALA A 497 21.85 22.92 -3.50
CA ALA A 497 21.37 24.06 -4.27
C ALA A 497 19.93 24.33 -3.84
N THR A 498 19.77 25.23 -2.89
CA THR A 498 18.51 25.92 -2.69
C THR A 498 18.37 26.79 -3.92
N ASP A 499 17.44 26.44 -4.80
CA ASP A 499 16.91 27.38 -5.78
C ASP A 499 16.61 28.67 -5.04
N GLU A 500 17.42 29.69 -5.29
CA GLU A 500 17.13 31.04 -4.89
C GLU A 500 15.84 31.47 -5.59
N LEU A 501 14.76 31.40 -4.84
CA LEU A 501 13.58 32.21 -5.14
C LEU A 501 14.02 33.66 -5.00
N THR A 502 14.40 34.25 -6.12
CA THR A 502 14.54 35.69 -6.29
C THR A 502 13.20 36.34 -5.98
N THR A 503 13.02 36.79 -4.76
CA THR A 503 12.01 37.79 -4.42
C THR A 503 12.52 39.12 -4.93
N ASP A 504 11.86 39.58 -5.98
CA ASP A 504 11.96 40.91 -6.57
C ASP A 504 11.56 41.96 -5.50
N GLU A 505 12.53 42.61 -4.88
CA GLU A 505 12.34 43.80 -4.06
C GLU A 505 11.99 44.96 -4.99
N ARG A 506 10.70 45.25 -5.10
CA ARG A 506 10.25 46.58 -5.53
C ARG A 506 9.98 47.42 -4.29
N THR A 507 10.91 48.34 -4.10
CA THR A 507 10.77 49.58 -3.33
C THR A 507 9.42 50.26 -3.52
N SER A 508 8.76 50.62 -2.45
CA SER A 508 7.98 51.86 -2.36
C SER A 508 8.12 52.43 -0.95
N GLU A 509 8.83 53.55 -0.90
CA GLU A 509 8.72 54.57 0.13
C GLU A 509 7.26 55.01 0.27
N ASP A 510 6.73 55.10 1.49
CA ASP A 510 6.09 56.33 2.01
C ASP A 510 5.59 56.05 3.44
N ALA A 511 6.20 56.72 4.34
CA ALA A 511 5.75 57.77 5.26
C ALA A 511 4.62 57.46 6.24
N THR A 512 4.98 57.82 7.46
CA THR A 512 4.23 58.48 8.55
C THR A 512 3.49 57.65 9.60
N LEU A 513 4.10 57.70 10.80
CA LEU A 513 3.60 58.18 12.11
C LEU A 513 2.16 57.84 12.53
N LEU A 514 2.05 57.16 13.64
CA LEU A 514 1.39 57.61 14.88
C LEU A 514 1.16 56.44 15.84
N ASP A 515 1.86 56.50 16.95
CA ASP A 515 1.41 56.67 18.34
C ASP A 515 0.26 55.77 18.86
N GLY A 516 0.52 55.13 19.99
CA GLY A 516 -0.46 55.09 21.05
C GLY A 516 -0.91 53.74 21.58
N ALA A 517 -0.32 53.42 22.74
CA ALA A 517 -0.99 52.90 23.96
C ALA A 517 -1.73 51.53 23.97
N ALA A 518 -1.18 50.71 24.82
CA ALA A 518 -1.80 50.01 25.96
C ALA A 518 -3.12 49.22 25.76
N LEU A 519 -3.09 47.94 25.86
CA LEU A 519 -3.56 47.09 26.97
C LEU A 519 -3.25 45.63 26.64
#